data_d7c8fbb703cc6f628108d689ad5b7e6d
#
_entry.id   d7c8fbb703cc6f628108d689ad5b7e6d
#
_cell.length_a   1.000
_cell.length_b   1.000
_cell.length_c   1.000
_cell.angle_alpha   90.00
_cell.angle_beta   90.00
_cell.angle_gamma   90.00
#
_symmetry.space_group_name_H-M   'P 1'
#
loop_
_entity.id
_entity.type
_entity.pdbx_description
1 polymer ?
#
loop_
_entity_poly.entity_id
_entity_poly.type
_entity_poly.pdbx_seq_one_letter_code
_entity_poly.pdbx_strand_id
1 'polypeptide(L)'
;MEINMRYKISHALVQFGGDVILRDVNFEVHDKEKIAIVGRNGCGKTTLLRLIAGDISMNNLDSDEECGITMAGKQEIGFLRQVNFTEKDVTVEEEIKKVFEPVFACEKRMRELENEMKTSADKQLLREYDNLQSRMEAMRGYSWQQDMETMFQRFGVALEDLKRPIGSFSGGQQTKVAFIKLLLKRPDIMLLDEPTNHLDLPTIEWLEGYLKTYDKAVIIVSHDRMFLDKVIDVTYEIEYHEIKRYTGNYTAFMKQKEEALIKQEKDYEEQQKEIKRLTDWIEKWKNTPTKVAATRSK
;
A
#
# COMPACT_ATOMS: atom_id res chain seq x y z
N MET A 1 -8.83 -5.16 20.78
CA MET A 1 -9.19 -5.39 19.37
C MET A 1 -8.10 -6.29 18.79
N GLU A 2 -8.45 -7.49 18.37
CA GLU A 2 -7.52 -8.32 17.61
C GLU A 2 -7.26 -7.61 16.29
N ILE A 3 -5.99 -7.24 16.06
CA ILE A 3 -5.54 -6.63 14.81
C ILE A 3 -5.40 -7.79 13.82
N ASN A 4 -6.40 -7.97 12.98
CA ASN A 4 -6.39 -9.05 11.98
C ASN A 4 -5.43 -8.70 10.86
N MET A 5 -4.46 -9.57 10.62
CA MET A 5 -3.57 -9.51 9.47
C MET A 5 -4.38 -9.71 8.18
N ARG A 6 -4.24 -8.80 7.21
CA ARG A 6 -4.91 -8.86 5.90
C ARG A 6 -4.01 -9.41 4.81
N TYR A 7 -2.74 -9.04 4.86
CA TYR A 7 -1.77 -9.39 3.83
C TYR A 7 -0.39 -9.53 4.46
N LYS A 8 0.36 -10.55 4.06
CA LYS A 8 1.72 -10.79 4.55
C LYS A 8 2.61 -11.30 3.41
N ILE A 9 3.80 -10.74 3.34
CA ILE A 9 4.93 -11.27 2.57
C ILE A 9 5.94 -11.80 3.58
N SER A 10 6.45 -13.02 3.36
CA SER A 10 7.49 -13.63 4.18
C SER A 10 8.69 -13.96 3.31
N HIS A 11 9.87 -13.53 3.74
CA HIS A 11 11.19 -13.84 3.19
C HIS A 11 11.32 -13.64 1.67
N ALA A 12 10.67 -12.59 1.10
CA ALA A 12 10.68 -12.36 -0.33
C ALA A 12 12.04 -11.88 -0.85
N LEU A 13 12.47 -12.48 -1.96
CA LEU A 13 13.60 -12.03 -2.79
C LEU A 13 13.06 -11.50 -4.12
N VAL A 14 13.46 -10.29 -4.49
CA VAL A 14 13.16 -9.70 -5.81
C VAL A 14 14.44 -9.24 -6.48
N GLN A 15 14.68 -9.76 -7.68
CA GLN A 15 15.86 -9.43 -8.48
C GLN A 15 15.50 -9.29 -9.96
N PHE A 16 16.23 -8.42 -10.66
CA PHE A 16 16.10 -8.21 -12.10
C PHE A 16 17.47 -8.31 -12.76
N GLY A 17 17.60 -9.17 -13.77
CA GLY A 17 18.84 -9.32 -14.53
C GLY A 17 20.08 -9.70 -13.70
N GLY A 18 19.89 -10.29 -12.51
CA GLY A 18 20.95 -10.62 -11.56
C GLY A 18 21.15 -9.59 -10.43
N ASP A 19 20.63 -8.39 -10.56
CA ASP A 19 20.70 -7.36 -9.52
C ASP A 19 19.61 -7.58 -8.47
N VAL A 20 20.01 -7.73 -7.21
CA VAL A 20 19.08 -7.86 -6.08
C VAL A 20 18.52 -6.48 -5.74
N ILE A 21 17.20 -6.34 -5.82
CA ILE A 21 16.49 -5.11 -5.45
C ILE A 21 15.96 -5.16 -4.02
N LEU A 22 15.37 -6.31 -3.65
CA LEU A 22 14.84 -6.55 -2.31
C LEU A 22 15.29 -7.94 -1.86
N ARG A 23 15.76 -8.03 -0.60
CA ARG A 23 16.27 -9.26 0.00
C ARG A 23 15.58 -9.48 1.34
N ASP A 24 15.14 -10.72 1.58
CA ASP A 24 14.54 -11.15 2.84
C ASP A 24 13.41 -10.21 3.33
N VAL A 25 12.51 -9.85 2.41
CA VAL A 25 11.43 -8.90 2.70
C VAL A 25 10.36 -9.56 3.54
N ASN A 26 10.16 -9.02 4.75
CA ASN A 26 9.06 -9.38 5.64
C ASN A 26 8.14 -8.16 5.78
N PHE A 27 6.93 -8.23 5.21
CA PHE A 27 5.99 -7.11 5.15
C PHE A 27 4.60 -7.56 5.55
N GLU A 28 3.95 -6.83 6.45
CA GLU A 28 2.62 -7.15 6.95
C GLU A 28 1.70 -5.95 6.86
N VAL A 29 0.44 -6.21 6.52
CA VAL A 29 -0.64 -5.21 6.48
C VAL A 29 -1.78 -5.68 7.36
N HIS A 30 -2.18 -4.84 8.30
CA HIS A 30 -3.28 -5.09 9.21
C HIS A 30 -4.52 -4.24 8.85
N ASP A 31 -5.64 -4.59 9.48
CA ASP A 31 -6.90 -3.86 9.28
C ASP A 31 -6.73 -2.35 9.54
N LYS A 32 -7.20 -1.54 8.58
CA LYS A 32 -7.25 -0.07 8.64
C LYS A 32 -5.91 0.62 8.78
N GLU A 33 -4.80 -0.12 8.72
CA GLU A 33 -3.46 0.42 8.91
C GLU A 33 -3.09 1.39 7.77
N LYS A 34 -2.46 2.51 8.12
CA LYS A 34 -1.92 3.49 7.18
C LYS A 34 -0.41 3.39 7.18
N ILE A 35 0.14 2.86 6.11
CA ILE A 35 1.54 2.47 6.00
C ILE A 35 2.24 3.41 5.03
N ALA A 36 3.39 3.97 5.43
CA ALA A 36 4.33 4.58 4.49
C ALA A 36 5.46 3.61 4.13
N ILE A 37 5.88 3.61 2.87
CA ILE A 37 7.12 3.00 2.44
C ILE A 37 8.10 4.12 2.11
N VAL A 38 9.21 4.18 2.83
CA VAL A 38 10.24 5.21 2.70
C VAL A 38 11.60 4.61 2.34
N GLY A 39 12.51 5.42 1.82
CA GLY A 39 13.86 5.02 1.42
C GLY A 39 14.40 5.90 0.30
N ARG A 40 15.67 5.73 -0.05
CA ARG A 40 16.35 6.48 -1.11
C ARG A 40 15.71 6.20 -2.48
N ASN A 41 15.95 7.10 -3.44
CA ASN A 41 15.51 6.85 -4.81
C ASN A 41 16.23 5.61 -5.37
N GLY A 42 15.45 4.74 -6.04
CA GLY A 42 15.97 3.48 -6.59
C GLY A 42 16.12 2.33 -5.57
N CYS A 43 15.78 2.50 -4.27
CA CYS A 43 15.92 1.43 -3.27
C CYS A 43 14.87 0.30 -3.39
N GLY A 44 13.87 0.41 -4.29
CA GLY A 44 12.89 -0.63 -4.49
C GLY A 44 11.46 -0.32 -3.99
N LYS A 45 11.12 0.94 -3.62
CA LYS A 45 9.78 1.32 -3.14
C LYS A 45 8.66 0.92 -4.12
N THR A 46 8.74 1.38 -5.35
CA THR A 46 7.77 1.02 -6.41
C THR A 46 7.81 -0.48 -6.74
N THR A 47 8.97 -1.13 -6.62
CA THR A 47 9.11 -2.59 -6.77
C THR A 47 8.32 -3.32 -5.70
N LEU A 48 8.39 -2.89 -4.44
CA LEU A 48 7.59 -3.46 -3.35
C LEU A 48 6.09 -3.25 -3.58
N LEU A 49 5.66 -2.04 -4.01
CA LEU A 49 4.26 -1.81 -4.37
C LEU A 49 3.79 -2.75 -5.50
N ARG A 50 4.61 -2.97 -6.52
CA ARG A 50 4.30 -3.89 -7.63
C ARG A 50 4.24 -5.34 -7.19
N LEU A 51 5.08 -5.74 -6.23
CA LEU A 51 5.02 -7.06 -5.62
C LEU A 51 3.72 -7.24 -4.84
N ILE A 52 3.33 -6.28 -4.02
CA ILE A 52 2.08 -6.29 -3.26
C ILE A 52 0.87 -6.31 -4.22
N ALA A 53 0.92 -5.56 -5.31
CA ALA A 53 -0.13 -5.54 -6.33
C ALA A 53 -0.24 -6.86 -7.15
N GLY A 54 0.75 -7.74 -7.05
CA GLY A 54 0.81 -8.98 -7.83
C GLY A 54 1.27 -8.79 -9.28
N ASP A 55 1.90 -7.64 -9.60
CA ASP A 55 2.44 -7.34 -10.94
C ASP A 55 3.75 -8.04 -11.23
N ILE A 56 4.48 -8.34 -10.17
CA ILE A 56 5.73 -9.11 -10.20
C ILE A 56 5.66 -10.20 -9.15
N SER A 57 6.36 -11.30 -9.38
CA SER A 57 6.49 -12.41 -8.45
C SER A 57 7.84 -12.37 -7.73
N MET A 58 7.92 -13.06 -6.60
CA MET A 58 9.17 -13.30 -5.89
C MET A 58 10.03 -14.27 -6.69
N ASN A 59 11.35 -14.12 -6.61
CA ASN A 59 12.30 -15.01 -7.30
C ASN A 59 12.59 -16.31 -6.53
N ASN A 60 12.22 -16.37 -5.26
CA ASN A 60 12.47 -17.51 -4.36
C ASN A 60 11.19 -18.26 -3.95
N LEU A 61 10.10 -18.14 -4.70
CA LEU A 61 8.79 -18.74 -4.37
C LEU A 61 8.87 -20.28 -4.28
N ASP A 62 9.76 -20.89 -5.04
CA ASP A 62 9.90 -22.37 -5.13
C ASP A 62 11.09 -22.91 -4.32
N SER A 63 11.83 -22.05 -3.60
CA SER A 63 13.12 -22.43 -3.00
C SER A 63 13.07 -22.72 -1.50
N ASP A 64 11.99 -22.25 -0.81
CA ASP A 64 11.89 -22.35 0.65
C ASP A 64 10.42 -22.42 1.09
N GLU A 65 10.06 -23.35 1.97
CA GLU A 65 8.70 -23.52 2.49
C GLU A 65 8.22 -22.30 3.34
N GLU A 66 9.14 -21.47 3.84
CA GLU A 66 8.84 -20.30 4.63
C GLU A 66 8.60 -19.04 3.78
N CYS A 67 8.93 -19.07 2.49
CA CYS A 67 8.73 -17.95 1.57
C CYS A 67 7.32 -17.95 1.01
N GLY A 68 6.66 -16.81 1.02
CA GLY A 68 5.31 -16.77 0.44
C GLY A 68 4.56 -15.45 0.66
N ILE A 69 3.41 -15.39 -0.02
CA ILE A 69 2.41 -14.33 0.17
C ILE A 69 1.15 -14.97 0.76
N THR A 70 0.73 -14.48 1.90
CA THR A 70 -0.48 -14.93 2.60
C THR A 70 -1.50 -13.81 2.64
N MET A 71 -2.77 -14.12 2.32
CA MET A 71 -3.89 -13.17 2.39
C MET A 71 -5.01 -13.75 3.24
N ALA A 72 -5.64 -12.91 4.06
CA ALA A 72 -6.84 -13.28 4.82
C ALA A 72 -8.07 -13.21 3.91
N GLY A 73 -8.41 -14.33 3.25
CA GLY A 73 -9.49 -14.40 2.28
C GLY A 73 -9.14 -13.68 0.95
N LYS A 74 -10.19 -13.35 0.17
CA LYS A 74 -10.02 -12.60 -1.09
C LYS A 74 -9.94 -11.11 -0.79
N GLN A 75 -8.77 -10.51 -0.94
CA GLN A 75 -8.55 -9.06 -0.80
C GLN A 75 -8.54 -8.40 -2.17
N GLU A 76 -9.24 -7.28 -2.29
CA GLU A 76 -9.17 -6.42 -3.47
C GLU A 76 -8.05 -5.39 -3.28
N ILE A 77 -7.01 -5.48 -4.11
CA ILE A 77 -5.88 -4.56 -4.08
C ILE A 77 -6.06 -3.55 -5.22
N GLY A 78 -6.07 -2.26 -4.90
CA GLY A 78 -6.11 -1.19 -5.87
C GLY A 78 -4.81 -0.42 -5.90
N PHE A 79 -4.23 -0.21 -7.09
CA PHE A 79 -2.96 0.47 -7.24
C PHE A 79 -3.08 1.68 -8.17
N LEU A 80 -2.76 2.87 -7.64
CA LEU A 80 -2.60 4.06 -8.46
C LEU A 80 -1.23 4.01 -9.16
N ARG A 81 -1.25 3.70 -10.44
CA ARG A 81 -0.07 3.72 -11.31
C ARG A 81 -0.08 4.97 -12.19
N GLN A 82 1.06 5.22 -12.86
CA GLN A 82 1.02 6.02 -14.10
C GLN A 82 0.09 5.32 -15.09
N VAL A 83 -1.11 5.89 -15.27
CA VAL A 83 -2.19 5.23 -15.99
C VAL A 83 -2.03 5.47 -17.46
N ASN A 84 -1.88 4.39 -18.21
CA ASN A 84 -2.21 4.37 -19.64
C ASN A 84 -3.58 3.70 -19.75
N PHE A 85 -4.62 4.50 -19.98
CA PHE A 85 -5.92 3.94 -20.36
C PHE A 85 -5.78 3.21 -21.69
N THR A 86 -6.18 1.94 -21.71
CA THR A 86 -6.05 1.07 -22.89
C THR A 86 -6.99 1.53 -23.99
N GLU A 87 -8.18 2.00 -23.61
CA GLU A 87 -9.23 2.49 -24.51
C GLU A 87 -9.28 4.02 -24.41
N LYS A 88 -8.76 4.71 -25.43
CA LYS A 88 -8.67 6.18 -25.43
C LYS A 88 -9.94 6.87 -25.90
N ASP A 89 -10.79 6.16 -26.63
CA ASP A 89 -12.03 6.68 -27.24
C ASP A 89 -13.23 6.60 -26.30
N VAL A 90 -13.11 5.87 -25.19
CA VAL A 90 -14.14 5.74 -24.15
C VAL A 90 -14.25 7.05 -23.37
N THR A 91 -15.46 7.48 -23.06
CA THR A 91 -15.70 8.67 -22.25
C THR A 91 -15.26 8.44 -20.80
N VAL A 92 -14.94 9.52 -20.11
CA VAL A 92 -14.58 9.48 -18.67
C VAL A 92 -15.74 8.87 -17.87
N GLU A 93 -16.98 9.22 -18.18
CA GLU A 93 -18.18 8.68 -17.53
C GLU A 93 -18.29 7.16 -17.67
N GLU A 94 -18.11 6.63 -18.90
CA GLU A 94 -18.14 5.19 -19.15
C GLU A 94 -17.03 4.46 -18.39
N GLU A 95 -15.82 5.02 -18.38
CA GLU A 95 -14.68 4.43 -17.66
C GLU A 95 -14.90 4.40 -16.14
N ILE A 96 -15.51 5.44 -15.59
CA ILE A 96 -15.87 5.49 -14.17
C ILE A 96 -17.03 4.54 -13.84
N LYS A 97 -18.02 4.44 -14.71
CA LYS A 97 -19.15 3.51 -14.53
C LYS A 97 -18.72 2.05 -14.41
N LYS A 98 -17.58 1.66 -14.99
CA LYS A 98 -17.00 0.31 -14.82
C LYS A 98 -16.76 -0.04 -13.34
N VAL A 99 -16.50 0.97 -12.48
CA VAL A 99 -16.36 0.75 -11.02
C VAL A 99 -17.67 0.30 -10.39
N PHE A 100 -18.80 0.77 -10.93
CA PHE A 100 -20.13 0.55 -10.39
C PHE A 100 -20.87 -0.60 -11.06
N GLU A 101 -20.22 -1.39 -11.94
CA GLU A 101 -20.82 -2.59 -12.54
C GLU A 101 -21.46 -3.54 -11.51
N PRO A 102 -20.82 -3.81 -10.33
CA PRO A 102 -21.47 -4.63 -9.31
C PRO A 102 -22.75 -4.01 -8.74
N VAL A 103 -22.82 -2.66 -8.66
CA VAL A 103 -24.00 -1.92 -8.23
C VAL A 103 -25.11 -2.07 -9.27
N PHE A 104 -24.82 -1.87 -10.54
CA PHE A 104 -25.78 -1.99 -11.64
C PHE A 104 -26.29 -3.42 -11.79
N ALA A 105 -25.42 -4.42 -11.63
CA ALA A 105 -25.83 -5.82 -11.62
C ALA A 105 -26.78 -6.15 -10.46
N CYS A 106 -26.49 -5.62 -9.28
CA CYS A 106 -27.34 -5.77 -8.11
C CYS A 106 -28.70 -5.11 -8.31
N GLU A 107 -28.74 -3.86 -8.80
CA GLU A 107 -29.96 -3.12 -9.10
C GLU A 107 -30.81 -3.84 -10.16
N LYS A 108 -30.20 -4.34 -11.22
CA LYS A 108 -30.89 -5.11 -12.25
C LYS A 108 -31.56 -6.36 -11.67
N ARG A 109 -30.83 -7.14 -10.84
CA ARG A 109 -31.38 -8.35 -10.23
C ARG A 109 -32.50 -8.04 -9.22
N MET A 110 -32.39 -6.96 -8.47
CA MET A 110 -33.48 -6.50 -7.59
C MET A 110 -34.75 -6.19 -8.36
N ARG A 111 -34.67 -5.50 -9.49
CA ARG A 111 -35.82 -5.21 -10.37
C ARG A 111 -36.43 -6.48 -10.96
N GLU A 112 -35.62 -7.46 -11.33
CA GLU A 112 -36.09 -8.77 -11.80
C GLU A 112 -36.89 -9.47 -10.70
N LEU A 113 -36.35 -9.53 -9.47
CA LEU A 113 -37.01 -10.12 -8.32
C LEU A 113 -38.32 -9.40 -7.95
N GLU A 114 -38.37 -8.08 -8.02
CA GLU A 114 -39.60 -7.31 -7.82
C GLU A 114 -40.71 -7.73 -8.82
N ASN A 115 -40.35 -8.02 -10.06
CA ASN A 115 -41.30 -8.50 -11.06
C ASN A 115 -41.72 -9.96 -10.80
N GLU A 116 -40.80 -10.84 -10.40
CA GLU A 116 -41.11 -12.22 -10.02
C GLU A 116 -42.01 -12.29 -8.79
N MET A 117 -41.79 -11.45 -7.78
CA MET A 117 -42.63 -11.37 -6.57
C MET A 117 -44.05 -10.85 -6.82
N LYS A 118 -44.31 -10.15 -7.93
CA LYS A 118 -45.69 -9.78 -8.33
C LYS A 118 -46.53 -11.00 -8.68
N THR A 119 -45.92 -12.08 -9.09
CA THR A 119 -46.62 -13.30 -9.57
C THR A 119 -46.43 -14.49 -8.61
N SER A 120 -45.47 -14.44 -7.68
CA SER A 120 -45.18 -15.53 -6.75
C SER A 120 -44.82 -14.97 -5.36
N ALA A 121 -45.46 -15.51 -4.34
CA ALA A 121 -45.18 -15.19 -2.93
C ALA A 121 -44.11 -16.14 -2.34
N ASP A 122 -43.08 -16.46 -3.06
CA ASP A 122 -42.01 -17.35 -2.61
C ASP A 122 -41.08 -16.65 -1.59
N LYS A 123 -40.92 -17.30 -0.42
CA LYS A 123 -40.03 -16.84 0.64
C LYS A 123 -38.55 -16.80 0.21
N GLN A 124 -38.15 -17.57 -0.80
CA GLN A 124 -36.77 -17.55 -1.31
C GLN A 124 -36.49 -16.26 -2.05
N LEU A 125 -37.42 -15.74 -2.85
CA LEU A 125 -37.31 -14.47 -3.55
C LEU A 125 -37.12 -13.30 -2.57
N LEU A 126 -37.89 -13.31 -1.46
CA LEU A 126 -37.74 -12.29 -0.42
C LEU A 126 -36.36 -12.32 0.23
N ARG A 127 -35.82 -13.50 0.56
CA ARG A 127 -34.48 -13.63 1.15
C ARG A 127 -33.38 -13.18 0.18
N GLU A 128 -33.54 -13.49 -1.11
CA GLU A 128 -32.59 -13.05 -2.13
C GLU A 128 -32.63 -11.51 -2.27
N TYR A 129 -33.82 -10.92 -2.25
CA TYR A 129 -33.99 -9.46 -2.29
C TYR A 129 -33.36 -8.78 -1.07
N ASP A 130 -33.60 -9.25 0.15
CA ASP A 130 -33.00 -8.73 1.36
C ASP A 130 -31.47 -8.80 1.34
N ASN A 131 -30.91 -9.89 0.83
CA ASN A 131 -29.46 -10.05 0.65
C ASN A 131 -28.89 -9.04 -0.35
N LEU A 132 -29.59 -8.81 -1.47
CA LEU A 132 -29.19 -7.83 -2.46
C LEU A 132 -29.31 -6.41 -1.93
N GLN A 133 -30.33 -6.10 -1.16
CA GLN A 133 -30.50 -4.80 -0.50
C GLN A 133 -29.32 -4.53 0.47
N SER A 134 -29.00 -5.50 1.33
CA SER A 134 -27.84 -5.40 2.23
C SER A 134 -26.53 -5.21 1.46
N ARG A 135 -26.38 -5.87 0.31
CA ARG A 135 -25.23 -5.71 -0.55
C ARG A 135 -25.17 -4.32 -1.21
N MET A 136 -26.31 -3.79 -1.66
CA MET A 136 -26.42 -2.42 -2.19
C MET A 136 -26.02 -1.37 -1.15
N GLU A 137 -26.46 -1.53 0.10
CA GLU A 137 -26.09 -0.64 1.22
C GLU A 137 -24.58 -0.72 1.51
N ALA A 138 -24.03 -1.94 1.59
CA ALA A 138 -22.60 -2.16 1.83
C ALA A 138 -21.71 -1.54 0.73
N MET A 139 -22.17 -1.58 -0.53
CA MET A 139 -21.48 -0.95 -1.68
C MET A 139 -21.77 0.55 -1.80
N ARG A 140 -22.61 1.14 -0.94
CA ARG A 140 -23.13 2.52 -1.10
C ARG A 140 -23.79 2.76 -2.45
N GLY A 141 -24.40 1.72 -3.00
CA GLY A 141 -24.95 1.70 -4.36
C GLY A 141 -26.00 2.78 -4.61
N TYR A 142 -26.75 3.21 -3.60
CA TYR A 142 -27.76 4.26 -3.76
C TYR A 142 -27.18 5.67 -3.89
N SER A 143 -25.93 5.90 -3.51
CA SER A 143 -25.26 7.22 -3.56
C SER A 143 -24.15 7.32 -4.61
N TRP A 144 -24.00 6.34 -5.49
CA TRP A 144 -22.87 6.24 -6.42
C TRP A 144 -22.70 7.49 -7.29
N GLN A 145 -23.79 8.10 -7.75
CA GLN A 145 -23.74 9.33 -8.58
C GLN A 145 -23.22 10.51 -7.77
N GLN A 146 -23.75 10.69 -6.57
CA GLN A 146 -23.31 11.76 -5.67
C GLN A 146 -21.85 11.59 -5.25
N ASP A 147 -21.43 10.35 -4.96
CA ASP A 147 -20.05 10.02 -4.62
C ASP A 147 -19.12 10.35 -5.82
N MET A 148 -19.52 9.97 -7.03
CA MET A 148 -18.81 10.30 -8.27
C MET A 148 -18.67 11.82 -8.46
N GLU A 149 -19.78 12.56 -8.47
CA GLU A 149 -19.78 14.01 -8.67
C GLU A 149 -18.94 14.74 -7.63
N THR A 150 -19.03 14.32 -6.36
CA THR A 150 -18.23 14.86 -5.26
C THR A 150 -16.74 14.66 -5.52
N MET A 151 -16.31 13.47 -5.96
CA MET A 151 -14.91 13.20 -6.26
C MET A 151 -14.40 14.07 -7.42
N PHE A 152 -15.17 14.19 -8.50
CA PHE A 152 -14.79 15.03 -9.64
C PHE A 152 -14.62 16.49 -9.26
N GLN A 153 -15.54 17.05 -8.46
CA GLN A 153 -15.45 18.42 -7.95
C GLN A 153 -14.21 18.60 -7.07
N ARG A 154 -13.91 17.63 -6.15
CA ARG A 154 -12.74 17.70 -5.27
C ARG A 154 -11.41 17.69 -6.03
N PHE A 155 -11.34 16.96 -7.12
CA PHE A 155 -10.15 16.89 -7.96
C PHE A 155 -10.08 18.00 -9.03
N GLY A 156 -11.04 18.94 -9.02
CA GLY A 156 -11.09 20.06 -9.96
C GLY A 156 -11.29 19.62 -11.42
N VAL A 157 -12.02 18.52 -11.62
CA VAL A 157 -12.44 18.04 -12.96
C VAL A 157 -13.89 18.44 -13.16
N ALA A 158 -14.17 19.20 -14.23
CA ALA A 158 -15.52 19.68 -14.52
C ALA A 158 -16.46 18.52 -14.87
N LEU A 159 -17.70 18.57 -14.38
CA LEU A 159 -18.71 17.53 -14.69
C LEU A 159 -19.04 17.46 -16.19
N GLU A 160 -18.87 18.58 -16.91
CA GLU A 160 -19.04 18.66 -18.36
C GLU A 160 -18.00 17.79 -19.09
N ASP A 161 -16.81 17.64 -18.51
CA ASP A 161 -15.73 16.84 -19.07
C ASP A 161 -16.00 15.32 -18.98
N LEU A 162 -16.98 14.86 -18.21
CA LEU A 162 -17.36 13.45 -18.11
C LEU A 162 -17.72 12.84 -19.46
N LYS A 163 -18.28 13.62 -20.37
CA LYS A 163 -18.69 13.18 -21.72
C LYS A 163 -17.55 13.19 -22.74
N ARG A 164 -16.38 13.70 -22.35
CA ARG A 164 -15.22 13.74 -23.25
C ARG A 164 -14.47 12.41 -23.26
N PRO A 165 -13.89 12.03 -24.42
CA PRO A 165 -13.01 10.87 -24.50
C PRO A 165 -11.80 11.02 -23.59
N ILE A 166 -11.43 9.95 -22.88
CA ILE A 166 -10.33 9.98 -21.91
C ILE A 166 -8.98 10.30 -22.58
N GLY A 167 -8.82 9.91 -23.85
CA GLY A 167 -7.63 10.23 -24.66
C GLY A 167 -7.46 11.71 -24.98
N SER A 168 -8.50 12.55 -24.81
CA SER A 168 -8.41 13.99 -25.00
C SER A 168 -7.82 14.73 -23.79
N PHE A 169 -7.65 14.04 -22.67
CA PHE A 169 -7.12 14.60 -21.44
C PHE A 169 -5.59 14.62 -21.44
N SER A 170 -5.00 15.64 -20.80
CA SER A 170 -3.56 15.65 -20.54
C SER A 170 -3.17 14.52 -19.60
N GLY A 171 -1.90 14.11 -19.57
CA GLY A 171 -1.42 13.04 -18.69
C GLY A 171 -1.75 13.28 -17.21
N GLY A 172 -1.62 14.52 -16.73
CA GLY A 172 -1.99 14.87 -15.36
C GLY A 172 -3.50 14.76 -15.11
N GLN A 173 -4.35 15.13 -16.08
CA GLN A 173 -5.80 14.94 -15.98
C GLN A 173 -6.18 13.45 -15.98
N GLN A 174 -5.55 12.65 -16.84
CA GLN A 174 -5.75 11.19 -16.85
C GLN A 174 -5.37 10.57 -15.50
N THR A 175 -4.27 11.02 -14.89
CA THR A 175 -3.87 10.58 -13.54
C THR A 175 -4.92 10.93 -12.51
N LYS A 176 -5.51 12.15 -12.55
CA LYS A 176 -6.61 12.54 -11.67
C LYS A 176 -7.84 11.64 -11.84
N VAL A 177 -8.25 11.35 -13.08
CA VAL A 177 -9.38 10.45 -13.37
C VAL A 177 -9.12 9.04 -12.83
N ALA A 178 -7.92 8.52 -13.03
CA ALA A 178 -7.52 7.22 -12.49
C ALA A 178 -7.53 7.18 -10.96
N PHE A 179 -7.11 8.28 -10.34
CA PHE A 179 -7.15 8.40 -8.89
C PHE A 179 -8.60 8.43 -8.38
N ILE A 180 -9.47 9.24 -9.00
CA ILE A 180 -10.91 9.24 -8.69
C ILE A 180 -11.48 7.82 -8.83
N LYS A 181 -11.17 7.12 -9.91
CA LYS A 181 -11.58 5.73 -10.13
C LYS A 181 -11.15 4.81 -8.99
N LEU A 182 -9.89 4.92 -8.53
CA LEU A 182 -9.37 4.14 -7.41
C LEU A 182 -10.10 4.44 -6.10
N LEU A 183 -10.32 5.72 -5.79
CA LEU A 183 -11.00 6.14 -4.58
C LEU A 183 -12.47 5.68 -4.54
N LEU A 184 -13.17 5.74 -5.68
CA LEU A 184 -14.54 5.25 -5.83
C LEU A 184 -14.65 3.74 -5.70
N LYS A 185 -13.62 3.01 -6.17
CA LYS A 185 -13.56 1.55 -6.09
C LYS A 185 -13.44 1.02 -4.65
N ARG A 186 -12.84 1.81 -3.74
CA ARG A 186 -12.65 1.49 -2.32
C ARG A 186 -12.05 0.09 -2.08
N PRO A 187 -10.88 -0.22 -2.63
CA PRO A 187 -10.26 -1.54 -2.48
C PRO A 187 -9.92 -1.85 -1.01
N ASP A 188 -9.74 -3.13 -0.66
CA ASP A 188 -9.38 -3.55 0.71
C ASP A 188 -7.95 -3.11 1.08
N ILE A 189 -7.07 -3.05 0.10
CA ILE A 189 -5.72 -2.49 0.23
C ILE A 189 -5.51 -1.48 -0.90
N MET A 190 -5.31 -0.22 -0.56
CA MET A 190 -5.05 0.87 -1.51
C MET A 190 -3.56 1.17 -1.56
N LEU A 191 -2.97 1.09 -2.75
CA LEU A 191 -1.56 1.39 -3.02
C LEU A 191 -1.45 2.74 -3.74
N LEU A 192 -0.71 3.67 -3.15
CA LEU A 192 -0.52 5.01 -3.68
C LEU A 192 0.97 5.30 -3.88
N ASP A 193 1.39 5.51 -5.13
CA ASP A 193 2.76 5.92 -5.47
C ASP A 193 2.75 7.41 -5.82
N GLU A 194 3.36 8.24 -4.96
CA GLU A 194 3.44 9.70 -5.07
C GLU A 194 2.07 10.38 -5.31
N PRO A 195 1.06 10.15 -4.43
CA PRO A 195 -0.32 10.61 -4.67
C PRO A 195 -0.49 12.13 -4.64
N THR A 196 0.43 12.87 -4.03
CA THR A 196 0.39 14.34 -3.95
C THR A 196 0.89 15.02 -5.21
N ASN A 197 1.57 14.29 -6.12
CA ASN A 197 2.05 14.86 -7.37
C ASN A 197 0.88 15.33 -8.24
N HIS A 198 1.00 16.54 -8.77
CA HIS A 198 0.00 17.19 -9.64
C HIS A 198 -1.34 17.54 -8.96
N LEU A 199 -1.42 17.50 -7.62
CA LEU A 199 -2.56 17.98 -6.84
C LEU A 199 -2.26 19.37 -6.27
N ASP A 200 -3.29 20.19 -6.19
CA ASP A 200 -3.24 21.46 -5.49
C ASP A 200 -3.42 21.27 -3.97
N LEU A 201 -3.05 22.29 -3.20
CA LEU A 201 -3.09 22.21 -1.74
C LEU A 201 -4.47 21.85 -1.17
N PRO A 202 -5.59 22.45 -1.64
CA PRO A 202 -6.93 22.08 -1.16
C PRO A 202 -7.28 20.60 -1.42
N THR A 203 -6.87 20.06 -2.56
CA THR A 203 -7.07 18.63 -2.90
C THR A 203 -6.22 17.73 -2.00
N ILE A 204 -4.97 18.13 -1.68
CA ILE A 204 -4.08 17.39 -0.76
C ILE A 204 -4.70 17.37 0.65
N GLU A 205 -5.14 18.51 1.18
CA GLU A 205 -5.78 18.60 2.51
C GLU A 205 -7.05 17.74 2.59
N TRP A 206 -7.86 17.75 1.54
CA TRP A 206 -9.01 16.86 1.47
C TRP A 206 -8.59 15.38 1.44
N LEU A 207 -7.57 15.02 0.66
CA LEU A 207 -7.05 13.67 0.56
C LEU A 207 -6.51 13.16 1.91
N GLU A 208 -5.79 14.01 2.65
CA GLU A 208 -5.33 13.70 4.02
C GLU A 208 -6.53 13.29 4.91
N GLY A 209 -7.60 14.08 4.90
CA GLY A 209 -8.82 13.78 5.66
C GLY A 209 -9.50 12.49 5.22
N TYR A 210 -9.60 12.28 3.89
CA TYR A 210 -10.18 11.08 3.31
C TYR A 210 -9.41 9.81 3.71
N LEU A 211 -8.08 9.82 3.54
CA LEU A 211 -7.24 8.66 3.85
C LEU A 211 -7.23 8.33 5.34
N LYS A 212 -7.25 9.35 6.21
CA LYS A 212 -7.37 9.16 7.67
C LYS A 212 -8.64 8.42 8.08
N THR A 213 -9.75 8.77 7.43
CA THR A 213 -11.08 8.18 7.74
C THR A 213 -11.37 6.91 6.91
N TYR A 214 -10.48 6.56 5.99
CA TYR A 214 -10.63 5.36 5.18
C TYR A 214 -10.62 4.12 6.07
N ASP A 215 -11.66 3.31 5.99
CA ASP A 215 -11.92 2.18 6.89
C ASP A 215 -11.16 0.89 6.54
N LYS A 216 -10.25 0.96 5.56
CA LYS A 216 -9.43 -0.16 5.08
C LYS A 216 -7.94 0.24 5.05
N ALA A 217 -7.07 -0.68 4.66
CA ALA A 217 -5.62 -0.43 4.64
C ALA A 217 -5.19 0.48 3.49
N VAL A 218 -4.18 1.32 3.75
CA VAL A 218 -3.56 2.19 2.74
C VAL A 218 -2.04 2.08 2.84
N ILE A 219 -1.39 1.91 1.69
CA ILE A 219 0.07 1.88 1.60
C ILE A 219 0.49 3.03 0.68
N ILE A 220 1.37 3.88 1.16
CA ILE A 220 1.74 5.14 0.52
C ILE A 220 3.25 5.20 0.33
N VAL A 221 3.69 5.51 -0.87
CA VAL A 221 5.03 6.02 -1.16
C VAL A 221 4.89 7.51 -1.43
N SER A 222 5.57 8.35 -0.67
CA SER A 222 5.60 9.80 -0.91
C SER A 222 6.88 10.43 -0.40
N HIS A 223 7.28 11.52 -1.04
CA HIS A 223 8.35 12.41 -0.58
C HIS A 223 7.83 13.57 0.27
N ASP A 224 6.53 13.77 0.34
CA ASP A 224 5.90 14.79 1.17
C ASP A 224 5.80 14.32 2.63
N ARG A 225 6.75 14.80 3.45
CA ARG A 225 6.84 14.45 4.87
C ARG A 225 5.65 14.92 5.69
N MET A 226 5.10 16.10 5.34
CA MET A 226 3.96 16.68 6.06
C MET A 226 2.69 15.87 5.80
N PHE A 227 2.48 15.47 4.55
CA PHE A 227 1.40 14.57 4.17
C PHE A 227 1.51 13.21 4.90
N LEU A 228 2.69 12.58 4.87
CA LEU A 228 2.92 11.31 5.55
C LEU A 228 2.68 11.43 7.05
N ASP A 229 3.21 12.48 7.70
CA ASP A 229 3.10 12.65 9.16
C ASP A 229 1.65 12.74 9.64
N LYS A 230 0.76 13.31 8.80
CA LYS A 230 -0.66 13.43 9.11
C LYS A 230 -1.45 12.15 8.90
N VAL A 231 -1.06 11.30 7.94
CA VAL A 231 -1.90 10.20 7.45
C VAL A 231 -1.49 8.84 8.01
N ILE A 232 -0.19 8.59 8.24
CA ILE A 232 0.34 7.24 8.51
C ILE A 232 0.42 6.90 9.99
N ASP A 233 0.31 5.59 10.26
CA ASP A 233 0.47 4.98 11.60
C ASP A 233 1.72 4.10 11.68
N VAL A 234 2.25 3.66 10.52
CA VAL A 234 3.39 2.73 10.41
C VAL A 234 4.28 3.17 9.25
N THR A 235 5.57 3.03 9.43
CA THR A 235 6.57 3.27 8.38
C THR A 235 7.39 2.01 8.14
N TYR A 236 7.52 1.62 6.87
CA TYR A 236 8.50 0.64 6.42
C TYR A 236 9.62 1.37 5.69
N GLU A 237 10.83 1.22 6.18
CA GLU A 237 12.03 1.76 5.54
C GLU A 237 12.73 0.69 4.73
N ILE A 238 13.05 1.01 3.46
CA ILE A 238 13.90 0.17 2.62
C ILE A 238 15.30 0.77 2.61
N GLU A 239 16.24 0.03 3.18
CA GLU A 239 17.67 0.40 3.22
C GLU A 239 18.53 -0.85 3.02
N TYR A 240 19.58 -0.76 2.19
CA TYR A 240 20.49 -1.88 1.87
C TYR A 240 19.78 -3.16 1.38
N HIS A 241 18.70 -3.02 0.60
CA HIS A 241 17.86 -4.09 0.06
C HIS A 241 16.97 -4.80 1.10
N GLU A 242 17.03 -4.42 2.35
CA GLU A 242 16.23 -4.94 3.46
C GLU A 242 15.11 -3.97 3.83
N ILE A 243 14.09 -4.50 4.53
CA ILE A 243 12.97 -3.70 4.99
C ILE A 243 12.85 -3.74 6.51
N LYS A 244 12.62 -2.57 7.11
CA LYS A 244 12.44 -2.45 8.56
C LYS A 244 11.16 -1.71 8.90
N ARG A 245 10.37 -2.26 9.83
CA ARG A 245 9.11 -1.69 10.30
C ARG A 245 9.33 -0.80 11.51
N TYR A 246 8.72 0.38 11.50
CA TYR A 246 8.66 1.35 12.59
C TYR A 246 7.21 1.70 12.88
N THR A 247 6.84 1.82 14.15
CA THR A 247 5.48 2.16 14.58
C THR A 247 5.39 3.65 14.87
N GLY A 248 4.28 4.27 14.50
CA GLY A 248 4.02 5.69 14.65
C GLY A 248 4.05 6.45 13.31
N ASN A 249 3.79 7.76 13.38
CA ASN A 249 3.83 8.65 12.22
C ASN A 249 5.28 8.91 11.73
N TYR A 250 5.42 9.73 10.68
CA TYR A 250 6.73 10.01 10.08
C TYR A 250 7.73 10.64 11.07
N THR A 251 7.27 11.55 11.92
CA THR A 251 8.08 12.17 12.98
C THR A 251 8.58 11.14 13.99
N ALA A 252 7.72 10.21 14.42
CA ALA A 252 8.10 9.12 15.33
C ALA A 252 9.12 8.17 14.70
N PHE A 253 8.96 7.85 13.41
CA PHE A 253 9.95 7.08 12.64
C PHE A 253 11.32 7.75 12.65
N MET A 254 11.38 9.05 12.32
CA MET A 254 12.65 9.79 12.28
C MET A 254 13.37 9.76 13.62
N LYS A 255 12.63 9.93 14.73
CA LYS A 255 13.19 9.86 16.09
C LYS A 255 13.74 8.47 16.41
N GLN A 256 12.98 7.40 16.12
CA GLN A 256 13.43 6.03 16.34
C GLN A 256 14.68 5.69 15.50
N LYS A 257 14.75 6.19 14.27
CA LYS A 257 15.93 6.01 13.41
C LYS A 257 17.15 6.72 13.98
N GLU A 258 17.01 7.97 14.45
CA GLU A 258 18.10 8.72 15.07
C GLU A 258 18.62 8.04 16.34
N GLU A 259 17.73 7.58 17.23
CA GLU A 259 18.08 6.83 18.41
C GLU A 259 18.84 5.52 18.08
N ALA A 260 18.40 4.81 17.04
CA ALA A 260 19.06 3.59 16.57
C ALA A 260 20.48 3.87 16.02
N LEU A 261 20.67 4.96 15.28
CA LEU A 261 21.99 5.38 14.78
C LEU A 261 22.94 5.73 15.91
N ILE A 262 22.49 6.53 16.88
CA ILE A 262 23.29 6.90 18.07
C ILE A 262 23.71 5.65 18.85
N LYS A 263 22.81 4.68 19.00
CA LYS A 263 23.14 3.42 19.65
C LYS A 263 24.19 2.63 18.87
N GLN A 264 24.02 2.53 17.55
CA GLN A 264 24.97 1.83 16.67
C GLN A 264 26.38 2.45 16.73
N GLU A 265 26.47 3.78 16.74
CA GLU A 265 27.75 4.48 16.89
C GLU A 265 28.43 4.16 18.23
N LYS A 266 27.67 4.17 19.33
CA LYS A 266 28.21 3.80 20.65
C LYS A 266 28.69 2.34 20.70
N ASP A 267 27.87 1.41 20.16
CA ASP A 267 28.21 -0.01 20.12
C ASP A 267 29.50 -0.22 19.29
N TYR A 268 29.63 0.51 18.17
CA TYR A 268 30.84 0.49 17.32
C TYR A 268 32.07 1.02 18.05
N GLU A 269 31.95 2.16 18.75
CA GLU A 269 33.06 2.71 19.56
C GLU A 269 33.49 1.75 20.66
N GLU A 270 32.56 1.11 21.35
CA GLU A 270 32.85 0.11 22.38
C GLU A 270 33.57 -1.10 21.79
N GLN A 271 33.12 -1.60 20.63
CA GLN A 271 33.81 -2.69 19.94
C GLN A 271 35.22 -2.30 19.52
N GLN A 272 35.43 -1.08 19.01
CA GLN A 272 36.77 -0.60 18.61
C GLN A 272 37.70 -0.50 19.83
N LYS A 273 37.20 -0.04 21.00
CA LYS A 273 37.98 0.01 22.25
C LYS A 273 38.38 -1.38 22.72
N GLU A 274 37.44 -2.36 22.63
CA GLU A 274 37.71 -3.74 22.99
C GLU A 274 38.70 -4.43 22.05
N ILE A 275 38.57 -4.23 20.75
CA ILE A 275 39.52 -4.72 19.75
C ILE A 275 40.92 -4.18 20.03
N LYS A 276 41.04 -2.87 20.30
CA LYS A 276 42.31 -2.26 20.61
C LYS A 276 42.90 -2.85 21.91
N ARG A 277 42.10 -2.99 22.97
CA ARG A 277 42.52 -3.60 24.23
C ARG A 277 43.07 -5.02 24.05
N LEU A 278 42.35 -5.83 23.27
CA LEU A 278 42.75 -7.21 22.95
C LEU A 278 44.02 -7.27 22.09
N THR A 279 44.16 -6.36 21.13
CA THR A 279 45.34 -6.25 20.28
C THR A 279 46.58 -5.85 21.10
N ASP A 280 46.47 -4.83 21.95
CA ASP A 280 47.56 -4.40 22.87
C ASP A 280 47.97 -5.53 23.82
N TRP A 281 46.97 -6.29 24.32
CA TRP A 281 47.23 -7.42 25.19
C TRP A 281 47.95 -8.55 24.45
N ILE A 282 47.58 -8.88 23.19
CA ILE A 282 48.24 -9.87 22.35
C ILE A 282 49.70 -9.45 22.08
N GLU A 283 49.95 -8.20 21.74
CA GLU A 283 51.31 -7.67 21.54
C GLU A 283 52.17 -7.79 22.79
N LYS A 284 51.63 -7.42 23.95
CA LYS A 284 52.35 -7.49 25.24
C LYS A 284 52.78 -8.91 25.62
N TRP A 285 51.95 -9.90 25.25
CA TRP A 285 52.17 -11.31 25.60
C TRP A 285 52.62 -12.19 24.43
N LYS A 286 53.08 -11.58 23.35
CA LYS A 286 53.48 -12.21 22.08
C LYS A 286 54.43 -13.42 22.27
N ASN A 287 55.27 -13.40 23.29
CA ASN A 287 56.23 -14.45 23.57
C ASN A 287 55.70 -15.55 24.53
N THR A 288 54.42 -15.53 24.89
CA THR A 288 53.80 -16.54 25.75
C THR A 288 52.63 -17.23 25.01
N PRO A 289 52.86 -18.28 24.19
CA PRO A 289 51.91 -18.86 23.28
C PRO A 289 50.58 -19.30 23.88
N THR A 290 50.61 -19.82 25.11
CA THR A 290 49.42 -20.30 25.85
C THR A 290 48.41 -19.21 26.19
N LYS A 291 48.86 -17.97 26.45
CA LYS A 291 48.01 -16.82 26.76
C LYS A 291 47.41 -16.21 25.51
N VAL A 292 48.18 -16.18 24.40
CA VAL A 292 47.73 -15.64 23.09
C VAL A 292 46.67 -16.51 22.46
N ALA A 293 46.77 -17.82 22.55
CA ALA A 293 45.80 -18.76 22.00
C ALA A 293 44.39 -18.59 22.61
N ALA A 294 44.32 -18.39 23.93
CA ALA A 294 43.05 -18.17 24.67
C ALA A 294 42.34 -16.85 24.30
N THR A 295 43.07 -15.84 23.81
CA THR A 295 42.49 -14.54 23.42
C THR A 295 42.10 -14.46 21.96
N ARG A 296 42.73 -15.25 21.06
CA ARG A 296 42.35 -15.34 19.64
C ARG A 296 41.05 -16.11 19.44
N SER A 297 40.61 -16.91 20.43
CA SER A 297 39.36 -17.66 20.38
C SER A 297 38.14 -16.91 20.93
N LYS A 298 38.32 -15.70 21.41
CA LYS A 298 37.27 -14.75 21.78
C LYS A 298 37.07 -13.70 20.69
#